data_c7d90b3cf2bcba8fd6755b1973c25ce1
#
_entry.id   c7d90b3cf2bcba8fd6755b1973c25ce1
#
_cell.length_a   1.000
_cell.length_b   1.000
_cell.length_c   1.000
_cell.angle_alpha   90.00
_cell.angle_beta   90.00
_cell.angle_gamma   90.00
#
_symmetry.space_group_name_H-M   'P 1'
#
loop_
_entity.id
_entity.type
_entity.pdbx_description
1 polymer ?
#
loop_
_entity_poly.entity_id
_entity_poly.type
_entity_poly.pdbx_seq_one_letter_code
_entity_poly.pdbx_strand_id
1 'polypeptide(L)'
;MFEKDYNWDVTYSVLLPTTAHKLWLLISSPNNLELFHPFCNKNITNQWPGVDASDEIHYYNGYVYKRNFVKWINNVGYDLLIANEQYSQSFVRWRIEDLDTQCKLTITIFPYIYNMHSKWLNFVPFFLIVKPNLYKYLVNIGKGLLYHIDTNKKVSKNQFGKHNWFS
;
A
#
# COMPACT_ATOMS: atom_id res chain seq x y z
N MET A 1 4.16 -17.88 -0.18
CA MET A 1 3.31 -18.72 -1.06
C MET A 1 2.72 -17.87 -2.18
N PHE A 2 2.10 -16.75 -1.88
CA PHE A 2 1.43 -15.87 -2.87
C PHE A 2 2.37 -15.21 -3.90
N GLU A 3 3.61 -14.88 -3.55
CA GLU A 3 4.59 -14.23 -4.44
C GLU A 3 4.91 -15.06 -5.69
N LYS A 4 4.79 -16.38 -5.63
CA LYS A 4 5.13 -17.29 -6.75
C LYS A 4 4.15 -17.20 -7.93
N ASP A 5 2.99 -16.59 -7.72
CA ASP A 5 1.96 -16.43 -8.73
C ASP A 5 2.21 -15.23 -9.65
N TYR A 6 3.21 -14.39 -9.31
CA TYR A 6 3.53 -13.16 -10.01
C TYR A 6 4.94 -13.21 -10.61
N ASN A 7 5.11 -12.57 -11.77
CA ASN A 7 6.41 -12.52 -12.46
C ASN A 7 7.32 -11.41 -11.89
N TRP A 8 6.72 -10.28 -11.47
CA TRP A 8 7.46 -9.06 -11.07
C TRP A 8 6.76 -8.34 -9.92
N ASP A 9 7.54 -7.46 -9.28
CA ASP A 9 7.08 -6.57 -8.22
C ASP A 9 7.35 -5.10 -8.54
N VAL A 10 6.70 -4.23 -7.77
CA VAL A 10 6.97 -2.81 -7.70
C VAL A 10 7.27 -2.47 -6.25
N THR A 11 8.51 -2.10 -5.96
CA THR A 11 8.98 -1.80 -4.61
C THR A 11 9.36 -0.33 -4.47
N TYR A 12 8.98 0.28 -3.34
CA TYR A 12 9.34 1.63 -2.93
C TYR A 12 9.73 1.62 -1.46
N SER A 13 10.79 2.37 -1.12
CA SER A 13 11.23 2.55 0.25
C SER A 13 11.33 4.03 0.59
N VAL A 14 11.01 4.37 1.83
CA VAL A 14 11.10 5.73 2.36
C VAL A 14 11.66 5.71 3.78
N LEU A 15 12.54 6.67 4.08
CA LEU A 15 12.99 6.95 5.44
C LEU A 15 11.98 7.89 6.10
N LEU A 16 11.56 7.54 7.31
CA LEU A 16 10.56 8.26 8.08
C LEU A 16 11.19 8.73 9.40
N PRO A 17 11.06 10.04 9.77
CA PRO A 17 11.63 10.61 10.99
C PRO A 17 10.79 10.22 12.22
N THR A 18 10.64 8.94 12.45
CA THR A 18 9.90 8.36 13.58
C THR A 18 10.45 6.97 13.89
N THR A 19 10.20 6.46 15.10
CA THR A 19 10.61 5.12 15.47
C THR A 19 9.75 4.05 14.79
N ALA A 20 10.32 2.85 14.64
CA ALA A 20 9.59 1.70 14.08
C ALA A 20 8.29 1.41 14.84
N HIS A 21 8.31 1.52 16.17
CA HIS A 21 7.13 1.32 17.01
C HIS A 21 6.02 2.35 16.73
N LYS A 22 6.36 3.65 16.64
CA LYS A 22 5.37 4.70 16.34
C LYS A 22 4.78 4.54 14.94
N LEU A 23 5.62 4.19 13.94
CA LEU A 23 5.13 3.89 12.60
C LEU A 23 4.20 2.68 12.63
N TRP A 24 4.56 1.62 13.36
CA TRP A 24 3.71 0.44 13.50
C TRP A 24 2.33 0.81 14.08
N LEU A 25 2.29 1.58 15.17
CA LEU A 25 1.03 2.04 15.77
C LEU A 25 0.17 2.82 14.75
N LEU A 26 0.78 3.63 13.90
CA LEU A 26 0.08 4.37 12.86
C LEU A 26 -0.50 3.42 11.80
N ILE A 27 0.34 2.59 11.17
CA ILE A 27 -0.11 1.75 10.04
C ILE A 27 -0.93 0.54 10.45
N SER A 28 -0.92 0.15 11.72
CA SER A 28 -1.72 -0.93 12.29
C SER A 28 -3.00 -0.46 13.00
N SER A 29 -3.28 0.84 13.04
CA SER A 29 -4.53 1.36 13.58
C SER A 29 -5.70 1.17 12.61
N PRO A 30 -6.94 1.03 13.10
CA PRO A 30 -8.11 0.95 12.22
C PRO A 30 -8.30 2.26 11.45
N ASN A 31 -8.80 2.18 10.22
CA ASN A 31 -9.07 3.33 9.34
C ASN A 31 -7.85 4.23 9.06
N ASN A 32 -6.65 3.70 9.22
CA ASN A 32 -5.38 4.45 9.17
C ASN A 32 -5.13 5.16 7.82
N LEU A 33 -5.60 4.60 6.72
CA LEU A 33 -5.38 5.18 5.40
C LEU A 33 -5.99 6.57 5.24
N GLU A 34 -7.02 6.89 6.00
CA GLU A 34 -7.62 8.22 5.96
C GLU A 34 -6.68 9.32 6.46
N LEU A 35 -5.65 8.97 7.23
CA LEU A 35 -4.70 9.92 7.79
C LEU A 35 -3.64 10.35 6.78
N PHE A 36 -3.11 9.38 6.00
CA PHE A 36 -1.92 9.62 5.20
C PHE A 36 -2.04 9.26 3.71
N HIS A 37 -3.12 8.59 3.28
CA HIS A 37 -3.24 8.11 1.92
C HIS A 37 -3.97 9.13 1.01
N PRO A 38 -3.27 9.81 0.06
CA PRO A 38 -3.83 10.96 -0.66
C PRO A 38 -4.96 10.62 -1.65
N PHE A 39 -5.16 9.33 -1.94
CA PHE A 39 -6.21 8.86 -2.85
C PHE A 39 -7.36 8.16 -2.11
N CYS A 40 -7.23 7.95 -0.79
CA CYS A 40 -8.25 7.32 0.03
C CYS A 40 -9.29 8.35 0.47
N ASN A 41 -10.53 8.14 0.05
CA ASN A 41 -11.68 8.92 0.53
C ASN A 41 -12.17 8.40 1.89
N LYS A 42 -12.27 7.06 2.02
CA LYS A 42 -12.72 6.40 3.24
C LYS A 42 -12.02 5.04 3.38
N ASN A 43 -11.67 4.66 4.60
CA ASN A 43 -11.16 3.35 4.94
C ASN A 43 -12.07 2.74 6.02
N ILE A 44 -12.67 1.60 5.73
CA ILE A 44 -13.65 0.95 6.63
C ILE A 44 -13.06 -0.36 7.08
N THR A 45 -12.75 -0.48 8.37
CA THR A 45 -12.33 -1.74 8.97
C THR A 45 -13.53 -2.62 9.26
N ASN A 46 -13.45 -3.90 8.86
CA ASN A 46 -14.49 -4.90 9.12
C ASN A 46 -14.08 -5.79 10.29
N GLN A 47 -12.90 -6.40 10.22
CA GLN A 47 -12.31 -7.22 11.28
C GLN A 47 -10.91 -6.71 11.56
N TRP A 48 -10.56 -6.45 12.83
CA TRP A 48 -9.30 -5.79 13.17
C TRP A 48 -8.89 -6.01 14.64
N PRO A 49 -7.60 -6.06 14.98
CA PRO A 49 -6.43 -6.27 14.12
C PRO A 49 -6.02 -7.74 14.00
N GLY A 50 -4.95 -8.03 13.24
CA GLY A 50 -4.27 -9.33 13.24
C GLY A 50 -4.32 -10.06 11.92
N VAL A 51 -3.96 -11.34 11.95
CA VAL A 51 -4.17 -12.25 10.81
C VAL A 51 -5.67 -12.40 10.59
N ASP A 52 -6.09 -12.48 9.33
CA ASP A 52 -7.49 -12.46 8.89
C ASP A 52 -8.22 -11.11 9.11
N ALA A 53 -7.51 -10.07 9.56
CA ALA A 53 -8.02 -8.72 9.54
C ALA A 53 -8.45 -8.34 8.11
N SER A 54 -9.49 -7.51 8.00
CA SER A 54 -9.98 -7.04 6.71
C SER A 54 -10.51 -5.63 6.79
N ASP A 55 -10.31 -4.89 5.71
CA ASP A 55 -10.89 -3.56 5.53
C ASP A 55 -11.19 -3.27 4.05
N GLU A 56 -11.82 -2.13 3.83
CA GLU A 56 -12.13 -1.60 2.51
C GLU A 56 -11.49 -0.23 2.33
N ILE A 57 -10.90 -0.02 1.16
CA ILE A 57 -10.43 1.29 0.70
C ILE A 57 -11.42 1.81 -0.34
N HIS A 58 -12.06 2.93 -0.05
CA HIS A 58 -12.87 3.68 -0.98
C HIS A 58 -12.01 4.80 -1.57
N TYR A 59 -11.68 4.70 -2.85
CA TYR A 59 -10.89 5.71 -3.56
C TYR A 59 -11.77 6.89 -4.02
N TYR A 60 -11.17 8.07 -4.24
CA TYR A 60 -11.89 9.25 -4.71
C TYR A 60 -12.51 9.12 -6.11
N ASN A 61 -12.02 8.18 -6.93
CA ASN A 61 -12.60 7.87 -8.24
C ASN A 61 -13.78 6.88 -8.19
N GLY A 62 -14.21 6.48 -6.98
CA GLY A 62 -15.33 5.58 -6.75
C GLY A 62 -14.97 4.09 -6.71
N TYR A 63 -13.72 3.70 -6.96
CA TYR A 63 -13.31 2.31 -6.79
C TYR A 63 -13.28 1.92 -5.31
N VAL A 64 -13.72 0.70 -5.04
CA VAL A 64 -13.65 0.06 -3.73
C VAL A 64 -12.77 -1.18 -3.85
N TYR A 65 -11.77 -1.25 -2.99
CA TYR A 65 -10.87 -2.40 -2.90
C TYR A 65 -10.93 -2.99 -1.50
N LYS A 66 -11.09 -4.32 -1.43
CA LYS A 66 -10.98 -5.10 -0.20
C LYS A 66 -9.53 -5.48 0.06
N ARG A 67 -9.07 -5.29 1.32
CA ARG A 67 -7.79 -5.80 1.80
C ARG A 67 -8.04 -6.92 2.80
N ASN A 68 -7.34 -8.06 2.63
CA ASN A 68 -7.36 -9.18 3.57
C ASN A 68 -5.92 -9.45 4.04
N PHE A 69 -5.69 -9.33 5.34
CA PHE A 69 -4.36 -9.45 5.92
C PHE A 69 -4.03 -10.92 6.18
N VAL A 70 -3.05 -11.45 5.44
CA VAL A 70 -2.64 -12.87 5.49
C VAL A 70 -1.43 -13.12 6.38
N LYS A 71 -0.72 -12.06 6.78
CA LYS A 71 0.38 -12.11 7.73
C LYS A 71 0.44 -10.81 8.51
N TRP A 72 0.66 -10.91 9.82
CA TRP A 72 0.73 -9.78 10.72
C TRP A 72 1.87 -9.97 11.70
N ILE A 73 2.88 -9.08 11.69
CA ILE A 73 4.06 -9.17 12.53
C ILE A 73 4.22 -7.82 13.25
N ASN A 74 3.93 -7.82 14.55
CA ASN A 74 3.99 -6.62 15.36
C ASN A 74 5.35 -5.92 15.25
N ASN A 75 5.33 -4.60 15.06
CA ASN A 75 6.48 -3.71 14.87
C ASN A 75 7.33 -3.99 13.61
N VAL A 76 6.97 -4.95 12.77
CA VAL A 76 7.71 -5.32 11.56
C VAL A 76 6.89 -5.06 10.29
N GLY A 77 5.58 -5.32 10.32
CA GLY A 77 4.71 -5.10 9.16
C GLY A 77 3.70 -6.21 8.93
N TYR A 78 3.11 -6.21 7.73
CA TYR A 78 2.08 -7.17 7.34
C TYR A 78 2.16 -7.52 5.86
N ASP A 79 1.56 -8.65 5.51
CA ASP A 79 1.28 -9.06 4.13
C ASP A 79 -0.23 -9.11 3.94
N LEU A 80 -0.73 -8.64 2.80
CA LEU A 80 -2.15 -8.63 2.50
C LEU A 80 -2.43 -8.94 1.03
N LEU A 81 -3.62 -9.43 0.78
CA LEU A 81 -4.22 -9.53 -0.55
C LEU A 81 -5.16 -8.35 -0.74
N ILE A 82 -5.10 -7.71 -1.91
CA ILE A 82 -5.97 -6.59 -2.27
C ILE A 82 -6.65 -6.87 -3.60
N ALA A 83 -7.97 -6.71 -3.64
CA ALA A 83 -8.77 -6.91 -4.85
C ALA A 83 -9.96 -5.95 -4.89
N ASN A 84 -10.38 -5.60 -6.09
CA ASN A 84 -11.73 -5.18 -6.39
C ASN A 84 -12.55 -6.44 -6.72
N GLU A 85 -13.86 -6.44 -6.48
CA GLU A 85 -14.73 -7.60 -6.71
C GLU A 85 -14.69 -8.13 -8.15
N GLN A 86 -14.32 -7.30 -9.12
CA GLN A 86 -14.28 -7.62 -10.54
C GLN A 86 -12.93 -8.17 -11.03
N TYR A 87 -11.87 -8.14 -10.21
CA TYR A 87 -10.51 -8.42 -10.65
C TYR A 87 -9.80 -9.46 -9.78
N SER A 88 -8.73 -10.01 -10.34
CA SER A 88 -7.82 -10.88 -9.60
C SER A 88 -7.11 -10.11 -8.48
N GLN A 89 -6.65 -10.84 -7.48
CA GLN A 89 -5.98 -10.27 -6.31
C GLN A 89 -4.54 -9.85 -6.65
N SER A 90 -4.10 -8.74 -6.07
CA SER A 90 -2.69 -8.37 -5.96
C SER A 90 -2.21 -8.72 -4.56
N PHE A 91 -0.93 -9.07 -4.43
CA PHE A 91 -0.29 -9.29 -3.15
C PHE A 91 0.52 -8.05 -2.77
N VAL A 92 0.45 -7.62 -1.51
CA VAL A 92 1.15 -6.42 -1.01
C VAL A 92 1.84 -6.75 0.30
N ARG A 93 3.08 -6.29 0.42
CA ARG A 93 3.92 -6.46 1.61
C ARG A 93 4.38 -5.10 2.13
N TRP A 94 4.23 -4.88 3.42
CA TRP A 94 4.78 -3.74 4.14
C TRP A 94 5.82 -4.22 5.15
N ARG A 95 7.00 -3.60 5.17
CA ARG A 95 8.08 -3.93 6.11
C ARG A 95 8.69 -2.67 6.69
N ILE A 96 8.85 -2.68 8.01
CA ILE A 96 9.53 -1.64 8.78
C ILE A 96 10.89 -2.18 9.17
N GLU A 97 11.92 -1.41 8.91
CA GLU A 97 13.29 -1.62 9.41
C GLU A 97 13.59 -0.52 10.42
N ASP A 98 13.92 -0.91 11.65
CA ASP A 98 14.26 0.01 12.73
C ASP A 98 15.70 0.54 12.53
N LEU A 99 15.87 1.84 12.64
CA LEU A 99 17.14 2.54 12.51
C LEU A 99 17.36 3.48 13.72
N ASP A 100 16.93 3.05 14.90
CA ASP A 100 16.99 3.75 16.19
C ASP A 100 16.12 5.03 16.26
N THR A 101 16.59 6.13 15.71
CA THR A 101 15.88 7.44 15.76
C THR A 101 14.92 7.65 14.59
N GLN A 102 15.03 6.83 13.56
CA GLN A 102 14.18 6.83 12.36
C GLN A 102 13.90 5.38 11.96
N CYS A 103 13.01 5.19 11.00
CA CYS A 103 12.77 3.87 10.43
C CYS A 103 12.67 3.95 8.91
N LYS A 104 12.93 2.82 8.25
CA LYS A 104 12.70 2.66 6.81
C LYS A 104 11.45 1.82 6.60
N LEU A 105 10.47 2.38 5.88
CA LEU A 105 9.32 1.63 5.40
C LEU A 105 9.58 1.18 3.97
N THR A 106 9.42 -0.11 3.71
CA THR A 106 9.42 -0.68 2.37
C THR A 106 8.05 -1.25 2.05
N ILE A 107 7.46 -0.82 0.93
CA ILE A 107 6.19 -1.33 0.41
C ILE A 107 6.47 -2.01 -0.91
N THR A 108 6.09 -3.29 -1.04
CA THR A 108 6.22 -4.09 -2.25
C THR A 108 4.84 -4.52 -2.72
N ILE A 109 4.50 -4.22 -3.96
CA ILE A 109 3.26 -4.65 -4.61
C ILE A 109 3.61 -5.66 -5.70
N PHE A 110 2.96 -6.82 -5.66
CA PHE A 110 2.91 -7.81 -6.72
C PHE A 110 1.54 -7.70 -7.40
N PRO A 111 1.40 -6.84 -8.42
CA PRO A 111 0.09 -6.58 -9.03
C PRO A 111 -0.34 -7.75 -9.91
N TYR A 112 -1.64 -8.02 -9.98
CA TYR A 112 -2.17 -9.05 -10.88
C TYR A 112 -2.07 -8.64 -12.35
N ILE A 113 -2.20 -7.32 -12.64
CA ILE A 113 -2.34 -6.78 -13.98
C ILE A 113 -1.02 -6.93 -14.77
N TYR A 114 -1.09 -7.57 -15.94
CA TYR A 114 0.06 -7.90 -16.79
C TYR A 114 1.21 -8.59 -16.05
N ASN A 115 0.92 -9.36 -15.00
CA ASN A 115 1.93 -9.95 -14.13
C ASN A 115 1.72 -11.44 -13.86
N MET A 116 0.54 -11.96 -14.15
CA MET A 116 0.22 -13.38 -14.07
C MET A 116 0.32 -14.01 -15.46
N HIS A 117 0.61 -15.31 -15.52
CA HIS A 117 0.70 -16.06 -16.78
C HIS A 117 1.86 -15.61 -17.70
N SER A 118 1.63 -15.45 -18.99
CA SER A 118 2.67 -15.28 -20.02
C SER A 118 3.66 -14.15 -19.74
N LYS A 119 4.85 -14.50 -19.23
CA LYS A 119 5.91 -13.55 -18.88
C LYS A 119 6.38 -12.73 -20.08
N TRP A 120 6.54 -13.36 -21.23
CA TRP A 120 7.02 -12.68 -22.45
C TRP A 120 6.03 -11.67 -23.02
N LEU A 121 4.75 -12.00 -23.08
CA LEU A 121 3.71 -11.13 -23.62
C LEU A 121 3.44 -9.93 -22.69
N ASN A 122 3.59 -10.15 -21.39
CA ASN A 122 3.28 -9.14 -20.36
C ASN A 122 4.46 -8.23 -20.01
N PHE A 123 5.67 -8.54 -20.47
CA PHE A 123 6.88 -7.76 -20.14
C PHE A 123 6.74 -6.30 -20.51
N VAL A 124 6.44 -5.99 -21.77
CA VAL A 124 6.36 -4.61 -22.25
C VAL A 124 5.26 -3.82 -21.54
N PRO A 125 3.98 -4.28 -21.51
CA PRO A 125 2.93 -3.52 -20.83
C PRO A 125 3.17 -3.41 -19.32
N PHE A 126 3.77 -4.40 -18.67
CA PHE A 126 4.12 -4.30 -17.25
C PHE A 126 5.13 -3.17 -17.00
N PHE A 127 6.26 -3.15 -17.70
CA PHE A 127 7.34 -2.20 -17.45
C PHE A 127 7.04 -0.79 -17.96
N LEU A 128 6.24 -0.63 -19.01
CA LEU A 128 5.89 0.69 -19.55
C LEU A 128 4.64 1.31 -18.91
N ILE A 129 3.70 0.50 -18.42
CA ILE A 129 2.41 1.00 -17.94
C ILE A 129 2.27 0.73 -16.43
N VAL A 130 2.37 -0.53 -15.99
CA VAL A 130 2.02 -0.91 -14.61
C VAL A 130 3.04 -0.39 -13.62
N LYS A 131 4.32 -0.70 -13.87
CA LYS A 131 5.41 -0.36 -12.94
C LYS A 131 5.53 1.15 -12.67
N PRO A 132 5.58 2.04 -13.69
CA PRO A 132 5.68 3.48 -13.42
C PRO A 132 4.45 4.05 -12.72
N ASN A 133 3.24 3.59 -13.04
CA ASN A 133 2.02 4.05 -12.38
C ASN A 133 2.00 3.61 -10.91
N LEU A 134 2.26 2.34 -10.60
CA LEU A 134 2.29 1.87 -9.22
C LEU A 134 3.44 2.47 -8.43
N TYR A 135 4.60 2.69 -9.05
CA TYR A 135 5.70 3.39 -8.37
C TYR A 135 5.31 4.82 -7.99
N LYS A 136 4.69 5.58 -8.90
CA LYS A 136 4.14 6.92 -8.62
C LYS A 136 3.10 6.87 -7.49
N TYR A 137 2.24 5.86 -7.47
CA TYR A 137 1.26 5.64 -6.41
C TYR A 137 1.95 5.47 -5.05
N LEU A 138 2.95 4.58 -4.95
CA LEU A 138 3.71 4.32 -3.72
C LEU A 138 4.48 5.56 -3.23
N VAL A 139 5.09 6.31 -4.14
CA VAL A 139 5.76 7.59 -3.81
C VAL A 139 4.79 8.56 -3.14
N ASN A 140 3.56 8.66 -3.64
CA ASN A 140 2.56 9.56 -3.04
C ASN A 140 2.08 9.07 -1.66
N ILE A 141 1.99 7.77 -1.43
CA ILE A 141 1.73 7.21 -0.10
C ILE A 141 2.88 7.56 0.87
N GLY A 142 4.13 7.38 0.45
CA GLY A 142 5.30 7.76 1.25
C GLY A 142 5.35 9.24 1.60
N LYS A 143 5.04 10.13 0.63
CA LYS A 143 4.88 11.57 0.90
C LYS A 143 3.77 11.87 1.90
N GLY A 144 2.67 11.13 1.82
CA GLY A 144 1.56 11.26 2.75
C GLY A 144 1.92 10.85 4.17
N LEU A 145 2.67 9.76 4.33
CA LEU A 145 3.21 9.33 5.63
C LEU A 145 4.15 10.39 6.21
N LEU A 146 5.12 10.88 5.42
CA LEU A 146 6.03 11.94 5.84
C LEU A 146 5.25 13.17 6.31
N TYR A 147 4.32 13.65 5.50
CA TYR A 147 3.50 14.83 5.84
C TYR A 147 2.71 14.62 7.13
N HIS A 148 2.07 13.46 7.30
CA HIS A 148 1.28 13.17 8.50
C HIS A 148 2.18 13.08 9.75
N ILE A 149 3.33 12.41 9.65
CA ILE A 149 4.29 12.26 10.76
C ILE A 149 4.83 13.63 11.19
N ASP A 150 5.19 14.49 10.23
CA ASP A 150 5.79 15.81 10.51
C ASP A 150 4.79 16.81 11.05
N THR A 151 3.54 16.77 10.58
CA THR A 151 2.54 17.82 10.86
C THR A 151 1.41 17.38 11.76
N ASN A 152 1.24 16.09 11.98
CA ASN A 152 0.07 15.46 12.63
C ASN A 152 -1.27 15.84 11.98
N LYS A 153 -1.26 16.23 10.69
CA LYS A 153 -2.45 16.60 9.93
C LYS A 153 -2.84 15.48 8.96
N LYS A 154 -4.14 15.38 8.69
CA LYS A 154 -4.66 14.50 7.64
C LYS A 154 -4.24 15.02 6.26
N VAL A 155 -3.85 14.10 5.38
CA VAL A 155 -3.53 14.41 3.98
C VAL A 155 -4.82 14.74 3.21
N SER A 156 -4.76 15.79 2.40
CA SER A 156 -5.88 16.20 1.55
C SER A 156 -5.95 15.38 0.27
N LYS A 157 -7.13 15.35 -0.36
CA LYS A 157 -7.34 14.71 -1.68
C LYS A 157 -6.29 15.19 -2.69
N ASN A 158 -5.56 14.23 -3.28
CA ASN A 158 -4.57 14.50 -4.33
C ASN A 158 -3.48 15.51 -3.94
N GLN A 159 -3.15 15.66 -2.66
CA GLN A 159 -2.21 16.68 -2.15
C GLN A 159 -0.85 16.69 -2.85
N PHE A 160 -0.39 15.53 -3.32
CA PHE A 160 0.91 15.39 -4.01
C PHE A 160 0.76 15.17 -5.52
N GLY A 161 -0.40 15.55 -6.07
CA GLY A 161 -0.75 15.41 -7.48
C GLY A 161 -1.75 14.27 -7.74
N LYS A 162 -2.44 14.38 -8.87
CA LYS A 162 -3.41 13.37 -9.31
C LYS A 162 -2.73 12.09 -9.77
N HIS A 163 -3.45 10.97 -9.64
CA HIS A 163 -3.06 9.67 -10.13
C HIS A 163 -4.08 9.13 -11.13
N ASN A 164 -3.60 8.63 -12.29
CA ASN A 164 -4.49 8.22 -13.39
C ASN A 164 -5.48 7.10 -13.01
N TRP A 165 -5.11 6.24 -12.04
CA TRP A 165 -5.93 5.09 -11.65
C TRP A 165 -6.76 5.30 -10.38
N PHE A 166 -6.40 6.26 -9.51
CA PHE A 166 -6.96 6.34 -8.15
C PHE A 166 -7.44 7.74 -7.73
N SER A 167 -7.41 8.74 -8.63
CA SER A 167 -7.86 10.11 -8.33
C SER A 167 -9.27 10.39 -8.80
#